data_bf3adf7e463afd263d70d7d5d13431e8
#
_entry.id   bf3adf7e463afd263d70d7d5d13431e8
#
_cell.length_a   1.000
_cell.length_b   1.000
_cell.length_c   1.000
_cell.angle_alpha   90.00
_cell.angle_beta   90.00
_cell.angle_gamma   90.00
#
_symmetry.space_group_name_H-M   'P 1'
#
loop_
_entity.id
_entity.type
_entity.pdbx_description
1 polymer ?
#
loop_
_entity_poly.entity_id
_entity_poly.type
_entity_poly.pdbx_seq_one_letter_code
_entity_poly.pdbx_strand_id
1 'polypeptide(L)'
;MTETTPDDTLIAALWRIIATHGWSGLTMRRLAAEAGVETASLRERFPTRLDLLLLHGRLIDQAVLAGTIPGQGGSVRDRLFDVLMRRLDAMQPYREGLLQLFEDMRRDPVIALALSPHIGISMRWMLEAAEVEAKSCEARLLGLGLAGVWLATIRAWARDDSADMAATMAALDNALDRAERIARSLGLLRGDGEPTISEPVAETS
;
A
#
# COMPACT_ATOMS: atom_id res chain seq x y z
N MET A 1 -13.96 27.32 -18.45
CA MET A 1 -14.13 25.94 -17.98
C MET A 1 -12.74 25.32 -17.94
N THR A 2 -12.10 25.26 -16.79
CA THR A 2 -10.79 24.63 -16.62
C THR A 2 -11.01 23.12 -16.65
N GLU A 3 -10.55 22.49 -17.72
CA GLU A 3 -10.58 21.03 -17.85
C GLU A 3 -9.72 20.44 -16.73
N THR A 4 -10.33 19.64 -15.85
CA THR A 4 -9.60 19.02 -14.73
C THR A 4 -8.71 17.94 -15.31
N THR A 5 -7.40 18.12 -15.24
CA THR A 5 -6.43 17.10 -15.70
C THR A 5 -6.68 15.79 -14.95
N PRO A 6 -6.75 14.65 -15.65
CA PRO A 6 -6.89 13.35 -15.03
C PRO A 6 -5.77 13.09 -14.01
N ASP A 7 -6.11 12.44 -12.91
CA ASP A 7 -5.16 12.13 -11.84
C ASP A 7 -3.98 11.29 -12.35
N ASP A 8 -4.22 10.38 -13.29
CA ASP A 8 -3.18 9.56 -13.92
C ASP A 8 -2.09 10.40 -14.62
N THR A 9 -2.49 11.48 -15.31
CA THR A 9 -1.54 12.39 -15.96
C THR A 9 -0.67 13.13 -14.94
N LEU A 10 -1.28 13.57 -13.85
CA LEU A 10 -0.55 14.21 -12.75
C LEU A 10 0.42 13.25 -12.07
N ILE A 11 0.00 12.02 -11.82
CA ILE A 11 0.84 10.99 -11.20
C ILE A 11 2.00 10.57 -12.11
N ALA A 12 1.76 10.43 -13.41
CA ALA A 12 2.83 10.14 -14.36
C ALA A 12 3.88 11.29 -14.41
N ALA A 13 3.42 12.54 -14.42
CA ALA A 13 4.31 13.71 -14.37
C ALA A 13 5.08 13.79 -13.04
N LEU A 14 4.41 13.54 -11.91
CA LEU A 14 5.01 13.48 -10.57
C LEU A 14 6.22 12.52 -10.56
N TRP A 15 6.01 11.27 -10.99
CA TRP A 15 7.05 10.24 -10.92
C TRP A 15 8.18 10.46 -11.89
N ARG A 16 7.91 11.01 -13.09
CA ARG A 16 8.98 11.44 -14.02
C ARG A 16 9.87 12.52 -13.41
N ILE A 17 9.28 13.52 -12.76
CA ILE A 17 10.04 14.58 -12.09
C ILE A 17 10.87 14.01 -10.94
N ILE A 18 10.30 13.14 -10.11
CA ILE A 18 11.03 12.53 -8.99
C ILE A 18 12.18 11.64 -9.51
N ALA A 19 11.94 10.83 -10.54
CA ALA A 19 12.98 9.98 -11.14
C ALA A 19 14.19 10.80 -11.63
N THR A 20 13.96 11.97 -12.24
CA THR A 20 15.02 12.78 -12.84
C THR A 20 15.65 13.81 -11.91
N HIS A 21 14.89 14.34 -10.95
CA HIS A 21 15.27 15.51 -10.15
C HIS A 21 15.18 15.27 -8.64
N GLY A 22 14.74 14.08 -8.21
CA GLY A 22 14.49 13.75 -6.82
C GLY A 22 13.30 14.50 -6.21
N TRP A 23 13.01 14.21 -4.95
CA TRP A 23 11.96 14.87 -4.18
C TRP A 23 12.19 16.38 -4.02
N SER A 24 13.43 16.80 -3.81
CA SER A 24 13.77 18.23 -3.68
C SER A 24 13.52 19.00 -4.97
N GLY A 25 13.65 18.35 -6.13
CA GLY A 25 13.37 18.92 -7.44
C GLY A 25 11.88 19.02 -7.79
N LEU A 26 11.00 18.35 -7.05
CA LEU A 26 9.56 18.45 -7.24
C LEU A 26 9.03 19.79 -6.71
N THR A 27 8.62 20.67 -7.62
CA THR A 27 7.92 21.91 -7.29
C THR A 27 6.56 21.95 -7.98
N MET A 28 5.56 22.62 -7.38
CA MET A 28 4.23 22.74 -8.00
C MET A 28 4.31 23.39 -9.39
N ARG A 29 5.20 24.35 -9.59
CA ARG A 29 5.42 24.98 -10.90
C ARG A 29 5.96 24.00 -11.95
N ARG A 30 6.93 23.15 -11.56
CA ARG A 30 7.48 22.13 -12.47
C ARG A 30 6.44 21.06 -12.80
N LEU A 31 5.67 20.65 -11.80
CA LEU A 31 4.58 19.69 -12.01
C LEU A 31 3.51 20.27 -12.93
N ALA A 32 3.13 21.53 -12.73
CA ALA A 32 2.14 22.21 -13.58
C ALA A 32 2.60 22.25 -15.05
N ALA A 33 3.87 22.62 -15.28
CA ALA A 33 4.44 22.66 -16.62
C ALA A 33 4.50 21.27 -17.27
N GLU A 34 4.90 20.24 -16.52
CA GLU A 34 5.01 18.86 -17.00
C GLU A 34 3.64 18.23 -17.28
N ALA A 35 2.63 18.54 -16.48
CA ALA A 35 1.27 18.03 -16.62
C ALA A 35 0.38 18.87 -17.55
N GLY A 36 0.87 20.02 -18.02
CA GLY A 36 0.10 20.92 -18.90
C GLY A 36 -1.07 21.64 -18.21
N VAL A 37 -0.94 21.94 -16.91
CA VAL A 37 -1.99 22.58 -16.10
C VAL A 37 -1.52 23.89 -15.48
N GLU A 38 -2.46 24.72 -15.05
CA GLU A 38 -2.13 25.94 -14.32
C GLU A 38 -1.68 25.63 -12.88
N THR A 39 -0.63 26.32 -12.42
CA THR A 39 -0.13 26.17 -11.04
C THR A 39 -1.18 26.54 -10.00
N ALA A 40 -2.08 27.51 -10.30
CA ALA A 40 -3.17 27.90 -9.42
C ALA A 40 -4.14 26.74 -9.17
N SER A 41 -4.54 26.03 -10.23
CA SER A 41 -5.43 24.86 -10.14
C SER A 41 -4.81 23.74 -9.31
N LEU A 42 -3.49 23.50 -9.45
CA LEU A 42 -2.80 22.53 -8.59
C LEU A 42 -2.80 22.96 -7.13
N ARG A 43 -2.57 24.25 -6.85
CA ARG A 43 -2.55 24.77 -5.49
C ARG A 43 -3.92 24.67 -4.80
N GLU A 44 -4.98 24.81 -5.55
CA GLU A 44 -6.34 24.63 -5.05
C GLU A 44 -6.63 23.18 -4.63
N ARG A 45 -6.17 22.21 -5.45
CA ARG A 45 -6.38 20.79 -5.21
C ARG A 45 -5.40 20.17 -4.18
N PHE A 46 -4.17 20.65 -4.18
CA PHE A 46 -3.07 20.08 -3.40
C PHE A 46 -2.36 21.17 -2.59
N PRO A 47 -2.70 21.33 -1.31
CA PRO A 47 -2.05 22.26 -0.40
C PRO A 47 -0.53 22.10 -0.32
N THR A 48 -0.05 20.87 -0.42
CA THR A 48 1.38 20.53 -0.37
C THR A 48 1.74 19.50 -1.43
N ARG A 49 3.03 19.36 -1.74
CA ARG A 49 3.51 18.29 -2.61
C ARG A 49 3.36 16.89 -1.98
N LEU A 50 3.22 16.79 -0.66
CA LEU A 50 2.96 15.54 0.02
C LEU A 50 1.58 14.97 -0.36
N ASP A 51 0.58 15.84 -0.58
CA ASP A 51 -0.76 15.45 -0.97
C ASP A 51 -0.80 14.67 -2.29
N LEU A 52 0.19 14.92 -3.17
CA LEU A 52 0.35 14.16 -4.42
C LEU A 52 0.81 12.72 -4.17
N LEU A 53 1.71 12.50 -3.21
CA LEU A 53 2.11 11.16 -2.80
C LEU A 53 0.94 10.42 -2.14
N LEU A 54 0.13 11.14 -1.35
CA LEU A 54 -1.08 10.59 -0.75
C LEU A 54 -2.16 10.26 -1.78
N LEU A 55 -2.31 11.09 -2.82
CA LEU A 55 -3.16 10.77 -3.95
C LEU A 55 -2.72 9.47 -4.63
N HIS A 56 -1.43 9.36 -4.97
CA HIS A 56 -0.90 8.14 -5.58
C HIS A 56 -1.14 6.91 -4.71
N GLY A 57 -0.89 6.99 -3.40
CA GLY A 57 -1.17 5.91 -2.45
C GLY A 57 -2.63 5.46 -2.49
N ARG A 58 -3.58 6.41 -2.52
CA ARG A 58 -5.01 6.11 -2.64
C ARG A 58 -5.37 5.45 -3.98
N LEU A 59 -4.81 5.92 -5.10
CA LEU A 59 -5.05 5.32 -6.42
C LEU A 59 -4.54 3.87 -6.48
N ILE A 60 -3.39 3.59 -5.87
CA ILE A 60 -2.89 2.22 -5.74
C ILE A 60 -3.85 1.37 -4.89
N ASP A 61 -4.28 1.87 -3.72
CA ASP A 61 -5.22 1.16 -2.86
C ASP A 61 -6.53 0.85 -3.62
N GLN A 62 -7.07 1.82 -4.37
CA GLN A 62 -8.26 1.64 -5.19
C GLN A 62 -8.07 0.60 -6.30
N ALA A 63 -6.92 0.61 -6.99
CA ALA A 63 -6.60 -0.37 -8.02
C ALA A 63 -6.53 -1.80 -7.45
N VAL A 64 -5.96 -1.96 -6.26
CA VAL A 64 -5.90 -3.25 -5.56
C VAL A 64 -7.31 -3.73 -5.20
N LEU A 65 -8.11 -2.86 -4.57
CA LEU A 65 -9.48 -3.19 -4.16
C LEU A 65 -10.36 -3.55 -5.37
N ALA A 66 -10.27 -2.78 -6.46
CA ALA A 66 -11.03 -3.04 -7.68
C ALA A 66 -10.62 -4.36 -8.37
N GLY A 67 -9.36 -4.78 -8.23
CA GLY A 67 -8.86 -6.03 -8.79
C GLY A 67 -9.03 -7.25 -7.86
N THR A 68 -9.54 -7.07 -6.65
CA THR A 68 -9.77 -8.18 -5.71
C THR A 68 -11.11 -8.81 -5.96
N ILE A 69 -11.16 -10.15 -6.00
CA ILE A 69 -12.39 -10.92 -6.17
C ILE A 69 -12.82 -11.41 -4.79
N PRO A 70 -13.96 -10.95 -4.25
CA PRO A 70 -14.47 -11.42 -2.96
C PRO A 70 -14.76 -12.92 -2.98
N GLY A 71 -14.48 -13.59 -1.84
CA GLY A 71 -14.78 -15.02 -1.69
C GLY A 71 -13.88 -15.95 -2.52
N GLN A 72 -12.72 -15.52 -2.96
CA GLN A 72 -11.80 -16.31 -3.80
C GLN A 72 -11.27 -17.58 -3.13
N GLY A 73 -11.51 -17.76 -1.82
CA GLY A 73 -11.03 -18.91 -1.05
C GLY A 73 -9.54 -18.80 -0.70
N GLY A 74 -8.97 -19.90 -0.22
CA GLY A 74 -7.58 -19.94 0.25
C GLY A 74 -7.40 -19.44 1.68
N SER A 75 -6.19 -19.58 2.22
CA SER A 75 -5.86 -19.07 3.54
C SER A 75 -5.79 -17.54 3.57
N VAL A 76 -5.92 -16.94 4.74
CA VAL A 76 -5.70 -15.49 4.94
C VAL A 76 -4.32 -15.07 4.41
N ARG A 77 -3.32 -15.90 4.62
CA ARG A 77 -1.96 -15.69 4.14
C ARG A 77 -1.89 -15.61 2.60
N ASP A 78 -2.55 -16.55 1.91
CA ASP A 78 -2.54 -16.59 0.43
C ASP A 78 -3.24 -15.36 -0.14
N ARG A 79 -4.38 -14.97 0.43
CA ARG A 79 -5.09 -13.75 0.03
C ARG A 79 -4.26 -12.49 0.26
N LEU A 80 -3.54 -12.39 1.39
CA LEU A 80 -2.63 -11.28 1.65
C LEU A 80 -1.44 -11.26 0.69
N PHE A 81 -0.92 -12.42 0.32
CA PHE A 81 0.13 -12.53 -0.70
C PHE A 81 -0.35 -11.95 -2.04
N ASP A 82 -1.50 -12.38 -2.51
CA ASP A 82 -2.09 -11.92 -3.78
C ASP A 82 -2.38 -10.40 -3.77
N VAL A 83 -2.96 -9.89 -2.68
CA VAL A 83 -3.25 -8.46 -2.51
C VAL A 83 -1.96 -7.62 -2.55
N LEU A 84 -0.91 -8.05 -1.85
CA LEU A 84 0.35 -7.31 -1.81
C LEU A 84 1.14 -7.43 -3.12
N MET A 85 1.07 -8.56 -3.83
CA MET A 85 1.64 -8.68 -5.18
C MET A 85 0.92 -7.75 -6.16
N ARG A 86 -0.41 -7.72 -6.15
CA ARG A 86 -1.19 -6.78 -6.98
C ARG A 86 -0.83 -5.33 -6.68
N ARG A 87 -0.53 -5.00 -5.42
CA ARG A 87 -0.04 -3.69 -5.04
C ARG A 87 1.32 -3.36 -5.67
N LEU A 88 2.25 -4.32 -5.69
CA LEU A 88 3.54 -4.16 -6.36
C LEU A 88 3.37 -3.96 -7.87
N ASP A 89 2.49 -4.73 -8.51
CA ASP A 89 2.19 -4.59 -9.93
C ASP A 89 1.67 -3.19 -10.27
N ALA A 90 0.77 -2.64 -9.44
CA ALA A 90 0.25 -1.29 -9.60
C ALA A 90 1.33 -0.20 -9.41
N MET A 91 2.39 -0.48 -8.66
CA MET A 91 3.53 0.43 -8.45
C MET A 91 4.60 0.30 -9.54
N GLN A 92 4.66 -0.82 -10.25
CA GLN A 92 5.71 -1.13 -11.21
C GLN A 92 5.91 -0.06 -12.30
N PRO A 93 4.87 0.56 -12.89
CA PRO A 93 5.04 1.63 -13.88
C PRO A 93 5.81 2.86 -13.36
N TYR A 94 5.88 3.04 -12.06
CA TYR A 94 6.49 4.19 -11.39
C TYR A 94 7.78 3.83 -10.65
N ARG A 95 8.34 2.63 -10.90
CA ARG A 95 9.46 2.05 -10.14
C ARG A 95 10.65 2.99 -10.03
N GLU A 96 11.10 3.61 -11.12
CA GLU A 96 12.26 4.51 -11.11
C GLU A 96 12.07 5.69 -10.14
N GLY A 97 10.91 6.36 -10.21
CA GLY A 97 10.59 7.47 -9.33
C GLY A 97 10.43 7.03 -7.87
N LEU A 98 9.86 5.85 -7.62
CA LEU A 98 9.72 5.29 -6.28
C LEU A 98 11.08 4.95 -5.67
N LEU A 99 12.00 4.35 -6.44
CA LEU A 99 13.36 4.07 -5.98
C LEU A 99 14.10 5.35 -5.63
N GLN A 100 14.00 6.39 -6.47
CA GLN A 100 14.59 7.69 -6.19
C GLN A 100 14.00 8.31 -4.92
N LEU A 101 12.67 8.25 -4.73
CA LEU A 101 12.03 8.72 -3.50
C LEU A 101 12.53 7.97 -2.26
N PHE A 102 12.72 6.65 -2.33
CA PHE A 102 13.28 5.87 -1.23
C PHE A 102 14.72 6.29 -0.87
N GLU A 103 15.54 6.60 -1.86
CA GLU A 103 16.87 7.15 -1.62
C GLU A 103 16.82 8.54 -0.97
N ASP A 104 15.90 9.39 -1.41
CA ASP A 104 15.69 10.72 -0.80
C ASP A 104 15.20 10.60 0.65
N MET A 105 14.28 9.67 0.95
CA MET A 105 13.81 9.39 2.30
C MET A 105 14.92 8.87 3.23
N ARG A 106 15.91 8.17 2.70
CA ARG A 106 17.08 7.73 3.51
C ARG A 106 17.96 8.89 3.92
N ARG A 107 18.00 9.96 3.10
CA ARG A 107 18.75 11.19 3.36
C ARG A 107 17.97 12.20 4.21
N ASP A 108 16.64 12.22 4.02
CA ASP A 108 15.72 13.08 4.75
C ASP A 108 14.55 12.25 5.32
N PRO A 109 14.68 11.77 6.58
CA PRO A 109 13.66 10.92 7.19
C PRO A 109 12.35 11.64 7.49
N VAL A 110 12.28 12.97 7.37
CA VAL A 110 11.05 13.75 7.62
C VAL A 110 9.95 13.32 6.65
N ILE A 111 10.30 13.01 5.39
CA ILE A 111 9.34 12.53 4.39
C ILE A 111 8.77 11.17 4.83
N ALA A 112 9.63 10.26 5.25
CA ALA A 112 9.21 8.93 5.72
C ALA A 112 8.30 9.03 6.96
N LEU A 113 8.64 9.92 7.89
CA LEU A 113 7.84 10.17 9.08
C LEU A 113 6.46 10.75 8.71
N ALA A 114 6.41 11.70 7.80
CA ALA A 114 5.15 12.30 7.33
C ALA A 114 4.24 11.29 6.62
N LEU A 115 4.80 10.31 5.91
CA LEU A 115 4.04 9.25 5.22
C LEU A 115 3.65 8.09 6.13
N SER A 116 4.33 7.89 7.25
CA SER A 116 4.16 6.69 8.11
C SER A 116 2.72 6.44 8.59
N PRO A 117 1.91 7.46 8.99
CA PRO A 117 0.52 7.22 9.37
C PRO A 117 -0.33 6.67 8.21
N HIS A 118 -0.04 7.13 6.99
CA HIS A 118 -0.79 6.76 5.79
C HIS A 118 -0.49 5.33 5.34
N ILE A 119 0.72 4.84 5.60
CA ILE A 119 1.07 3.42 5.37
C ILE A 119 0.19 2.52 6.25
N GLY A 120 0.02 2.85 7.53
CA GLY A 120 -0.86 2.09 8.43
C GLY A 120 -2.32 2.08 7.97
N ILE A 121 -2.82 3.21 7.48
CA ILE A 121 -4.19 3.30 6.92
C ILE A 121 -4.30 2.43 5.66
N SER A 122 -3.36 2.54 4.74
CA SER A 122 -3.31 1.77 3.51
C SER A 122 -3.25 0.26 3.78
N MET A 123 -2.43 -0.17 4.75
CA MET A 123 -2.36 -1.60 5.12
C MET A 123 -3.66 -2.14 5.71
N ARG A 124 -4.47 -1.31 6.33
CA ARG A 124 -5.83 -1.72 6.76
C ARG A 124 -6.75 -1.98 5.58
N TRP A 125 -6.68 -1.17 4.51
CA TRP A 125 -7.38 -1.46 3.26
C TRP A 125 -6.91 -2.77 2.61
N MET A 126 -5.63 -3.11 2.76
CA MET A 126 -5.12 -4.41 2.28
C MET A 126 -5.65 -5.59 3.11
N LEU A 127 -5.84 -5.41 4.43
CA LEU A 127 -6.53 -6.41 5.26
C LEU A 127 -7.99 -6.59 4.85
N GLU A 128 -8.71 -5.49 4.60
CA GLU A 128 -10.09 -5.51 4.06
C GLU A 128 -10.15 -6.25 2.72
N ALA A 129 -9.24 -5.91 1.79
CA ALA A 129 -9.15 -6.59 0.48
C ALA A 129 -8.88 -8.09 0.61
N ALA A 130 -8.13 -8.51 1.63
CA ALA A 130 -7.87 -9.91 1.93
C ALA A 130 -8.95 -10.58 2.79
N GLU A 131 -10.09 -9.91 3.03
CA GLU A 131 -11.21 -10.39 3.85
C GLU A 131 -10.76 -10.86 5.25
N VAL A 132 -9.87 -10.08 5.88
CA VAL A 132 -9.41 -10.37 7.23
C VAL A 132 -10.36 -9.74 8.24
N GLU A 133 -11.18 -10.57 8.87
CA GLU A 133 -12.06 -10.15 9.94
C GLU A 133 -11.27 -9.92 11.24
N ALA A 134 -11.32 -8.69 11.76
CA ALA A 134 -10.67 -8.33 13.00
C ALA A 134 -11.44 -7.23 13.74
N LYS A 135 -11.46 -7.30 15.07
CA LYS A 135 -12.00 -6.22 15.91
C LYS A 135 -11.10 -4.98 15.78
N SER A 136 -11.65 -3.80 16.07
CA SER A 136 -10.96 -2.51 15.87
C SER A 136 -9.53 -2.44 16.46
N CYS A 137 -9.29 -3.03 17.65
CA CYS A 137 -7.97 -3.08 18.27
C CYS A 137 -7.05 -4.07 17.55
N GLU A 138 -7.55 -5.26 17.24
CA GLU A 138 -6.85 -6.31 16.50
C GLU A 138 -6.47 -5.83 15.10
N ALA A 139 -7.40 -5.17 14.38
CA ALA A 139 -7.18 -4.60 13.05
C ALA A 139 -6.04 -3.57 13.04
N ARG A 140 -5.88 -2.79 14.11
CA ARG A 140 -4.73 -1.86 14.24
C ARG A 140 -3.41 -2.60 14.39
N LEU A 141 -3.36 -3.65 15.21
CA LEU A 141 -2.15 -4.46 15.42
C LEU A 141 -1.79 -5.25 14.17
N LEU A 142 -2.77 -5.85 13.51
CA LEU A 142 -2.58 -6.56 12.24
C LEU A 142 -2.11 -5.60 11.14
N GLY A 143 -2.68 -4.39 11.06
CA GLY A 143 -2.25 -3.35 10.13
C GLY A 143 -0.79 -2.92 10.34
N LEU A 144 -0.35 -2.78 11.60
CA LEU A 144 1.05 -2.50 11.93
C LEU A 144 1.97 -3.69 11.56
N GLY A 145 1.54 -4.91 11.84
CA GLY A 145 2.24 -6.12 11.43
C GLY A 145 2.40 -6.20 9.92
N LEU A 146 1.31 -5.94 9.18
CA LEU A 146 1.32 -5.93 7.73
C LEU A 146 2.18 -4.78 7.15
N ALA A 147 2.24 -3.63 7.83
CA ALA A 147 3.18 -2.56 7.45
C ALA A 147 4.64 -3.01 7.58
N GLY A 148 4.97 -3.83 8.57
CA GLY A 148 6.28 -4.46 8.71
C GLY A 148 6.58 -5.43 7.57
N VAL A 149 5.62 -6.29 7.20
CA VAL A 149 5.70 -7.17 6.02
C VAL A 149 5.93 -6.35 4.76
N TRP A 150 5.12 -5.30 4.54
CA TRP A 150 5.23 -4.42 3.40
C TRP A 150 6.61 -3.76 3.29
N LEU A 151 7.15 -3.22 4.38
CA LEU A 151 8.48 -2.61 4.40
C LEU A 151 9.59 -3.62 4.09
N ALA A 152 9.48 -4.87 4.53
CA ALA A 152 10.43 -5.93 4.18
C ALA A 152 10.36 -6.24 2.68
N THR A 153 9.15 -6.35 2.15
CA THR A 153 8.89 -6.62 0.72
C THR A 153 9.41 -5.50 -0.17
N ILE A 154 9.12 -4.24 0.15
CA ILE A 154 9.61 -3.08 -0.61
C ILE A 154 11.14 -2.99 -0.62
N ARG A 155 11.81 -3.37 0.48
CA ARG A 155 13.28 -3.44 0.51
C ARG A 155 13.84 -4.50 -0.44
N ALA A 156 13.17 -5.63 -0.58
CA ALA A 156 13.55 -6.66 -1.53
C ALA A 156 13.27 -6.19 -2.97
N TRP A 157 12.06 -5.69 -3.22
CA TRP A 157 11.66 -5.15 -4.52
C TRP A 157 12.57 -4.03 -5.04
N ALA A 158 13.06 -3.17 -4.15
CA ALA A 158 13.98 -2.12 -4.54
C ALA A 158 15.34 -2.63 -5.06
N ARG A 159 15.69 -3.87 -4.76
CA ARG A 159 16.95 -4.51 -5.17
C ARG A 159 16.77 -5.65 -6.17
N ASP A 160 15.53 -5.95 -6.51
CA ASP A 160 15.17 -7.06 -7.39
C ASP A 160 15.06 -6.55 -8.82
N ASP A 161 16.10 -6.82 -9.61
CA ASP A 161 16.14 -6.46 -11.02
C ASP A 161 15.65 -7.60 -11.94
N SER A 162 15.13 -8.70 -11.36
CA SER A 162 14.57 -9.80 -12.12
C SER A 162 13.20 -9.44 -12.71
N ALA A 163 12.93 -9.91 -13.93
CA ALA A 163 11.68 -9.63 -14.64
C ALA A 163 10.46 -10.26 -13.96
N ASP A 164 10.66 -11.38 -13.25
CA ASP A 164 9.62 -12.15 -12.56
C ASP A 164 9.47 -11.80 -11.06
N MET A 165 10.26 -10.86 -10.57
CA MET A 165 10.27 -10.45 -9.15
C MET A 165 10.45 -11.64 -8.17
N ALA A 166 11.24 -12.65 -8.54
CA ALA A 166 11.40 -13.87 -7.76
C ALA A 166 11.93 -13.62 -6.34
N ALA A 167 12.93 -12.74 -6.19
CA ALA A 167 13.47 -12.37 -4.88
C ALA A 167 12.45 -11.60 -4.04
N THR A 168 11.63 -10.77 -4.66
CA THR A 168 10.55 -10.03 -4.02
C THR A 168 9.45 -10.96 -3.52
N MET A 169 9.00 -11.90 -4.37
CA MET A 169 8.01 -12.90 -4.00
C MET A 169 8.48 -13.75 -2.82
N ALA A 170 9.72 -14.24 -2.86
CA ALA A 170 10.30 -15.01 -1.75
C ALA A 170 10.40 -14.19 -0.45
N ALA A 171 10.74 -12.91 -0.54
CA ALA A 171 10.80 -12.02 0.61
C ALA A 171 9.41 -11.76 1.22
N LEU A 172 8.39 -11.54 0.39
CA LEU A 172 7.00 -11.39 0.81
C LEU A 172 6.50 -12.64 1.50
N ASP A 173 6.70 -13.80 0.89
CA ASP A 173 6.32 -15.10 1.42
C ASP A 173 6.90 -15.34 2.82
N ASN A 174 8.20 -15.19 2.96
CA ASN A 174 8.90 -15.32 4.23
C ASN A 174 8.47 -14.28 5.29
N ALA A 175 8.10 -13.08 4.87
CA ALA A 175 7.64 -12.03 5.78
C ALA A 175 6.22 -12.33 6.28
N LEU A 176 5.32 -12.82 5.41
CA LEU A 176 3.98 -13.27 5.78
C LEU A 176 4.02 -14.45 6.75
N ASP A 177 4.85 -15.46 6.50
CA ASP A 177 5.03 -16.59 7.40
C ASP A 177 5.45 -16.17 8.81
N ARG A 178 6.35 -15.21 8.91
CA ARG A 178 6.77 -14.68 10.21
C ARG A 178 5.65 -13.91 10.90
N ALA A 179 4.95 -13.05 10.14
CA ALA A 179 3.84 -12.26 10.67
C ALA A 179 2.70 -13.15 11.15
N GLU A 180 2.35 -14.19 10.40
CA GLU A 180 1.33 -15.16 10.77
C GLU A 180 1.67 -15.89 12.07
N ARG A 181 2.90 -16.39 12.22
CA ARG A 181 3.35 -17.03 13.47
C ARG A 181 3.24 -16.09 14.67
N ILE A 182 3.63 -14.83 14.51
CA ILE A 182 3.51 -13.82 15.55
C ILE A 182 2.03 -13.55 15.87
N ALA A 183 1.19 -13.34 14.86
CA ALA A 183 -0.22 -13.07 15.04
C ALA A 183 -0.95 -14.22 15.74
N ARG A 184 -0.64 -15.47 15.40
CA ARG A 184 -1.16 -16.66 16.10
C ARG A 184 -0.69 -16.73 17.55
N SER A 185 0.59 -16.46 17.83
CA SER A 185 1.13 -16.47 19.20
C SER A 185 0.51 -15.40 20.10
N LEU A 186 0.03 -14.31 19.50
CA LEU A 186 -0.68 -13.23 20.19
C LEU A 186 -2.21 -13.43 20.25
N GLY A 187 -2.73 -14.52 19.66
CA GLY A 187 -4.18 -14.79 19.59
C GLY A 187 -4.96 -13.83 18.69
N LEU A 188 -4.27 -13.14 17.76
CA LEU A 188 -4.88 -12.19 16.83
C LEU A 188 -5.50 -12.85 15.58
N LEU A 189 -5.10 -14.08 15.28
CA LEU A 189 -5.69 -14.90 14.22
C LEU A 189 -6.27 -16.17 14.89
N ARG A 190 -7.55 -16.40 14.65
CA ARG A 190 -8.16 -17.70 14.99
C ARG A 190 -7.73 -18.70 13.94
N GLY A 191 -7.43 -19.92 14.37
CA GLY A 191 -7.07 -21.00 13.43
C GLY A 191 -8.21 -21.26 12.45
N ASP A 192 -7.89 -21.46 11.17
CA ASP A 192 -8.83 -21.79 10.08
C ASP A 192 -9.52 -23.15 10.29
N GLY A 193 -10.05 -23.45 11.47
CA GLY A 193 -10.57 -24.77 11.77
C GLY A 193 -11.41 -24.92 13.05
N GLU A 194 -11.73 -23.85 13.77
CA GLU A 194 -12.59 -23.99 14.93
C GLU A 194 -14.05 -23.75 14.52
N PRO A 195 -14.87 -24.82 14.41
CA PRO A 195 -16.30 -24.68 14.14
C PRO A 195 -16.91 -23.86 15.28
N THR A 196 -17.64 -22.82 14.94
CA THR A 196 -18.49 -22.08 15.87
C THR A 196 -19.43 -23.09 16.54
N ILE A 197 -19.13 -23.46 17.79
CA ILE A 197 -20.08 -24.23 18.58
C ILE A 197 -21.27 -23.30 18.81
N SER A 198 -22.31 -23.48 18.00
CA SER A 198 -23.61 -22.89 18.25
C SER A 198 -24.06 -23.43 19.60
N GLU A 199 -24.18 -22.55 20.60
CA GLU A 199 -24.85 -22.91 21.87
C GLU A 199 -26.22 -23.51 21.54
N PRO A 200 -26.59 -24.66 22.12
CA PRO A 200 -27.89 -25.20 21.94
C PRO A 200 -28.93 -24.27 22.58
N VAL A 201 -29.86 -23.81 21.76
CA VAL A 201 -31.07 -23.11 22.23
C VAL A 201 -31.75 -24.03 23.24
N ALA A 202 -31.78 -23.64 24.50
CA ALA A 202 -32.55 -24.32 25.52
C ALA A 202 -34.03 -24.20 25.19
N GLU A 203 -34.61 -25.27 24.69
CA GLU A 203 -36.06 -25.40 24.63
C GLU A 203 -36.59 -25.47 26.06
N THR A 204 -37.25 -24.42 26.52
CA THR A 204 -38.07 -24.40 27.69
C THR A 204 -39.47 -24.91 27.32
N SER A 205 -39.79 -26.09 27.79
CA SER A 205 -41.21 -26.62 27.88
C SER A 205 -41.96 -25.89 28.94
#